data_9eb4f1b6dde57695d9149170363ff1d3
#
_entry.id   9eb4f1b6dde57695d9149170363ff1d3
#
_cell.length_a   1.000
_cell.length_b   1.000
_cell.length_c   1.000
_cell.angle_alpha   90.00
_cell.angle_beta   90.00
_cell.angle_gamma   90.00
#
_symmetry.space_group_name_H-M   'P 1'
#
loop_
_entity.id
_entity.type
_entity.pdbx_description
1 polymer ?
#
loop_
_entity_poly.entity_id
_entity_poly.type
_entity_poly.pdbx_seq_one_letter_code
_entity_poly.pdbx_strand_id
1 'polypeptide(L)'
;GAVSESDVMLAAASNAIIVGFNVRPDSVAESIAERDGVDMRMYRIIYDCIEEISDAIKGMLAPKYREVTLGKAEVRNVFKLSSAGMIAGSYVLDGKITRNSQIRVVRDGIVVSEDSIASLKRFKDDVKEVQSGYECGIGLEKFNDIKEGDILEAFVMEEYKD
;
A
#
# COMPACT_ATOMS: atom_id res chain seq x y z
N GLY A 1 13.16 -15.79 37.66
CA GLY A 1 14.51 -16.32 37.53
C GLY A 1 15.15 -16.02 36.20
N ALA A 2 16.36 -16.48 35.99
CA ALA A 2 17.08 -16.31 34.77
C ALA A 2 16.35 -16.99 33.59
N VAL A 3 16.54 -16.46 32.39
CA VAL A 3 15.99 -17.08 31.20
C VAL A 3 16.73 -18.37 30.89
N SER A 4 16.00 -19.48 30.79
CA SER A 4 16.53 -20.82 30.60
C SER A 4 16.35 -21.32 29.15
N GLU A 5 17.01 -22.46 28.86
CA GLU A 5 16.83 -23.14 27.58
C GLU A 5 15.37 -23.48 27.31
N SER A 6 14.62 -23.94 28.30
CA SER A 6 13.19 -24.26 28.17
C SER A 6 12.36 -23.05 27.76
N ASP A 7 12.67 -21.87 28.31
CA ASP A 7 11.99 -20.62 27.97
C ASP A 7 12.21 -20.28 26.51
N VAL A 8 13.44 -20.42 26.02
CA VAL A 8 13.79 -20.10 24.62
C VAL A 8 13.12 -21.09 23.66
N MET A 9 13.11 -22.37 23.98
CA MET A 9 12.46 -23.39 23.16
C MET A 9 10.97 -23.15 23.06
N LEU A 10 10.31 -22.77 24.14
CA LEU A 10 8.89 -22.44 24.14
C LEU A 10 8.61 -21.18 23.30
N ALA A 11 9.44 -20.16 23.44
CA ALA A 11 9.29 -18.93 22.64
C ALA A 11 9.48 -19.20 21.14
N ALA A 12 10.46 -20.03 20.77
CA ALA A 12 10.67 -20.41 19.38
C ALA A 12 9.46 -21.14 18.79
N ALA A 13 8.90 -22.08 19.54
CA ALA A 13 7.72 -22.84 19.12
C ALA A 13 6.46 -21.96 19.00
N SER A 14 6.36 -20.92 19.80
CA SER A 14 5.20 -20.03 19.86
C SER A 14 5.37 -18.76 19.04
N ASN A 15 6.52 -18.58 18.40
CA ASN A 15 6.87 -17.34 17.68
C ASN A 15 6.75 -16.10 18.59
N ALA A 16 7.24 -16.21 19.80
CA ALA A 16 7.12 -15.21 20.85
C ALA A 16 8.45 -14.47 21.11
N ILE A 17 8.36 -13.30 21.71
CA ILE A 17 9.50 -12.52 22.17
C ILE A 17 9.69 -12.82 23.67
N ILE A 18 10.94 -12.96 24.13
CA ILE A 18 11.25 -13.08 25.55
C ILE A 18 11.60 -11.68 26.07
N VAL A 19 10.92 -11.28 27.13
CA VAL A 19 11.21 -10.03 27.83
C VAL A 19 11.71 -10.39 29.25
N GLY A 20 12.96 -10.03 29.54
CA GLY A 20 13.53 -10.22 30.85
C GLY A 20 13.65 -8.91 31.60
N PHE A 21 13.12 -8.85 32.80
CA PHE A 21 13.22 -7.68 33.64
C PHE A 21 14.10 -7.99 34.85
N ASN A 22 15.23 -7.29 34.92
CA ASN A 22 16.21 -7.41 36.01
C ASN A 22 16.73 -8.85 36.18
N VAL A 23 16.80 -9.61 35.07
CA VAL A 23 17.36 -10.97 35.01
C VAL A 23 18.29 -11.08 33.81
N ARG A 24 19.09 -12.14 33.78
CA ARG A 24 19.99 -12.42 32.65
C ARG A 24 19.69 -13.84 32.13
N PRO A 25 19.88 -14.08 30.83
CA PRO A 25 19.79 -15.43 30.31
C PRO A 25 21.02 -16.23 30.73
N ASP A 26 20.87 -17.56 30.89
CA ASP A 26 22.05 -18.41 31.02
C ASP A 26 22.75 -18.54 29.66
N SER A 27 24.00 -19.03 29.67
CA SER A 27 24.80 -19.07 28.43
C SER A 27 24.23 -20.02 27.38
N VAL A 28 23.55 -21.08 27.76
CA VAL A 28 22.90 -22.02 26.84
C VAL A 28 21.66 -21.38 26.23
N ALA A 29 20.84 -20.70 27.03
CA ALA A 29 19.67 -20.00 26.56
C ALA A 29 20.03 -18.92 25.52
N GLU A 30 21.09 -18.15 25.77
CA GLU A 30 21.57 -17.11 24.88
C GLU A 30 22.01 -17.67 23.53
N SER A 31 22.76 -18.77 23.52
CA SER A 31 23.21 -19.45 22.32
C SER A 31 22.05 -20.03 21.50
N ILE A 32 21.06 -20.61 22.15
CA ILE A 32 19.90 -21.21 21.51
C ILE A 32 19.00 -20.10 20.90
N ALA A 33 18.82 -19.00 21.61
CA ALA A 33 18.04 -17.86 21.12
C ALA A 33 18.65 -17.31 19.85
N GLU A 34 19.96 -17.15 19.81
CA GLU A 34 20.67 -16.68 18.60
C GLU A 34 20.49 -17.66 17.44
N ARG A 35 20.66 -18.97 17.71
CA ARG A 35 20.49 -20.00 16.68
C ARG A 35 19.07 -20.06 16.11
N ASP A 36 18.05 -19.98 16.97
CA ASP A 36 16.65 -20.14 16.60
C ASP A 36 15.96 -18.80 16.27
N GLY A 37 16.69 -17.70 16.32
CA GLY A 37 16.16 -16.38 15.97
C GLY A 37 15.14 -15.83 16.96
N VAL A 38 15.21 -16.23 18.23
CA VAL A 38 14.33 -15.73 19.28
C VAL A 38 14.84 -14.37 19.76
N ASP A 39 14.00 -13.37 19.72
CA ASP A 39 14.31 -12.03 20.20
C ASP A 39 14.19 -12.00 21.72
N MET A 40 15.30 -11.72 22.41
CA MET A 40 15.35 -11.55 23.85
C MET A 40 15.75 -10.14 24.19
N ARG A 41 14.90 -9.45 24.94
CA ARG A 41 15.13 -8.07 25.38
C ARG A 41 15.23 -8.01 26.88
N MET A 42 16.38 -7.56 27.39
CA MET A 42 16.67 -7.48 28.82
C MET A 42 16.64 -6.03 29.28
N TYR A 43 15.94 -5.77 30.38
CA TYR A 43 15.74 -4.43 30.89
C TYR A 43 16.03 -4.37 32.40
N ARG A 44 16.52 -3.22 32.84
CA ARG A 44 16.65 -2.88 34.26
C ARG A 44 15.64 -1.82 34.67
N ILE A 45 15.27 -0.95 33.75
CA ILE A 45 14.35 0.15 33.97
C ILE A 45 13.02 -0.19 33.32
N ILE A 46 11.94 -0.23 34.12
CA ILE A 46 10.63 -0.66 33.65
C ILE A 46 10.06 0.28 32.56
N TYR A 47 10.36 1.56 32.66
CA TYR A 47 9.89 2.52 31.64
C TYR A 47 10.47 2.24 30.26
N ASP A 48 11.74 1.85 30.18
CA ASP A 48 12.38 1.47 28.91
C ASP A 48 11.70 0.25 28.30
N CYS A 49 11.39 -0.74 29.12
CA CYS A 49 10.69 -1.95 28.70
C CYS A 49 9.30 -1.61 28.16
N ILE A 50 8.54 -0.84 28.88
CA ILE A 50 7.18 -0.44 28.49
C ILE A 50 7.21 0.35 27.17
N GLU A 51 8.13 1.29 27.03
CA GLU A 51 8.24 2.11 25.84
C GLU A 51 8.61 1.29 24.60
N GLU A 52 9.63 0.44 24.69
CA GLU A 52 10.06 -0.39 23.57
C GLU A 52 9.01 -1.43 23.16
N ILE A 53 8.34 -2.06 24.12
CA ILE A 53 7.27 -3.02 23.83
C ILE A 53 6.06 -2.31 23.20
N SER A 54 5.72 -1.13 23.70
CA SER A 54 4.65 -0.31 23.12
C SER A 54 4.95 0.07 21.66
N ASP A 55 6.18 0.47 21.36
CA ASP A 55 6.61 0.81 20.01
C ASP A 55 6.59 -0.40 19.09
N ALA A 56 7.00 -1.56 19.58
CA ALA A 56 6.96 -2.81 18.82
C ALA A 56 5.51 -3.21 18.48
N ILE A 57 4.58 -3.06 19.41
CA ILE A 57 3.16 -3.35 19.19
C ILE A 57 2.58 -2.37 18.15
N LYS A 58 2.89 -1.09 18.25
CA LYS A 58 2.44 -0.07 17.28
C LYS A 58 2.95 -0.40 15.88
N GLY A 59 4.20 -0.84 15.75
CA GLY A 59 4.77 -1.26 14.46
C GLY A 59 4.06 -2.47 13.87
N MET A 60 3.62 -3.42 14.71
CA MET A 60 2.86 -4.57 14.27
C MET A 60 1.42 -4.24 13.85
N LEU A 61 0.84 -3.20 14.46
CA LEU A 61 -0.53 -2.76 14.18
C LEU A 61 -0.60 -1.72 13.07
N ALA A 62 0.54 -1.22 12.58
CA ALA A 62 0.56 -0.27 11.47
C ALA A 62 -0.12 -0.89 10.26
N PRO A 63 -1.07 -0.18 9.61
CA PRO A 63 -1.76 -0.73 8.45
C PRO A 63 -0.78 -0.91 7.29
N LYS A 64 -0.96 -2.02 6.57
CA LYS A 64 -0.23 -2.32 5.36
C LYS A 64 -1.14 -2.07 4.17
N TYR A 65 -0.58 -1.53 3.10
CA TYR A 65 -1.33 -1.22 1.89
C TYR A 65 -0.73 -1.93 0.70
N ARG A 66 -1.59 -2.33 -0.22
CA ARG A 66 -1.18 -2.88 -1.51
C ARG A 66 -1.92 -2.17 -2.62
N GLU A 67 -1.30 -2.12 -3.78
CA GLU A 67 -1.89 -1.56 -4.98
C GLU A 67 -2.83 -2.58 -5.61
N VAL A 68 -4.05 -2.17 -5.91
CA VAL A 68 -5.03 -3.00 -6.62
C VAL A 68 -5.43 -2.29 -7.90
N THR A 69 -5.12 -2.89 -9.04
CA THR A 69 -5.52 -2.37 -10.34
C THR A 69 -7.00 -2.64 -10.59
N LEU A 70 -7.78 -1.60 -10.84
CA LEU A 70 -9.21 -1.71 -11.09
C LEU A 70 -9.53 -1.91 -12.57
N GLY A 71 -8.81 -1.21 -13.45
CA GLY A 71 -9.05 -1.29 -14.87
C GLY A 71 -8.11 -0.43 -15.67
N LYS A 72 -8.27 -0.47 -16.99
CA LYS A 72 -7.45 0.29 -17.94
C LYS A 72 -8.33 0.93 -18.98
N ALA A 73 -7.96 2.13 -19.40
CA ALA A 73 -8.61 2.84 -20.49
C ALA A 73 -7.56 3.34 -21.48
N GLU A 74 -7.90 3.31 -22.77
CA GLU A 74 -7.04 3.83 -23.82
C GLU A 74 -7.52 5.22 -24.21
N VAL A 75 -6.60 6.18 -24.26
CA VAL A 75 -6.90 7.54 -24.70
C VAL A 75 -7.05 7.55 -26.22
N ARG A 76 -8.23 7.87 -26.71
CA ARG A 76 -8.54 7.93 -28.13
C ARG A 76 -8.59 9.36 -28.68
N ASN A 77 -9.01 10.31 -27.84
CA ASN A 77 -9.07 11.71 -28.19
C ASN A 77 -8.66 12.54 -26.99
N VAL A 78 -8.08 13.71 -27.26
CA VAL A 78 -7.71 14.66 -26.22
C VAL A 78 -8.42 15.98 -26.50
N PHE A 79 -9.16 16.46 -25.51
CA PHE A 79 -9.90 17.73 -25.61
C PHE A 79 -9.32 18.74 -24.62
N LYS A 80 -9.14 19.95 -25.07
CA LYS A 80 -8.71 21.05 -24.22
C LYS A 80 -9.89 21.97 -23.95
N LEU A 81 -10.34 21.96 -22.68
CA LEU A 81 -11.43 22.82 -22.24
C LEU A 81 -10.88 24.02 -21.47
N SER A 82 -11.41 25.20 -21.75
CA SER A 82 -10.93 26.43 -21.12
C SER A 82 -11.11 26.49 -19.61
N SER A 83 -12.10 25.78 -19.07
CA SER A 83 -12.40 25.80 -17.64
C SER A 83 -11.92 24.56 -16.89
N ALA A 84 -11.73 23.42 -17.56
CA ALA A 84 -11.41 22.15 -16.93
C ALA A 84 -10.04 21.59 -17.32
N GLY A 85 -9.26 22.29 -18.13
CA GLY A 85 -7.98 21.81 -18.64
C GLY A 85 -8.16 20.75 -19.71
N MET A 86 -7.29 19.75 -19.72
CA MET A 86 -7.33 18.68 -20.72
C MET A 86 -8.23 17.53 -20.25
N ILE A 87 -9.05 17.05 -21.16
CA ILE A 87 -9.91 15.88 -20.95
C ILE A 87 -9.47 14.78 -21.90
N ALA A 88 -9.21 13.59 -21.34
CA ALA A 88 -8.87 12.41 -22.13
C ALA A 88 -10.15 11.68 -22.53
N GLY A 89 -10.53 11.76 -23.77
CA GLY A 89 -11.60 10.93 -24.34
C GLY A 89 -11.09 9.50 -24.45
N SER A 90 -11.55 8.63 -23.59
CA SER A 90 -10.97 7.30 -23.39
C SER A 90 -12.00 6.21 -23.58
N TYR A 91 -11.52 5.02 -23.95
CA TYR A 91 -12.32 3.79 -24.01
C TYR A 91 -11.81 2.82 -22.96
N VAL A 92 -12.71 2.33 -22.11
CA VAL A 92 -12.33 1.38 -21.04
C VAL A 92 -12.12 0.00 -21.65
N LEU A 93 -10.87 -0.46 -21.62
CA LEU A 93 -10.45 -1.72 -22.22
C LEU A 93 -10.73 -2.91 -21.31
N ASP A 94 -10.53 -2.73 -20.02
CA ASP A 94 -10.58 -3.82 -19.04
C ASP A 94 -11.01 -3.26 -17.69
N GLY A 95 -11.75 -4.09 -16.93
CA GLY A 95 -12.19 -3.72 -15.58
C GLY A 95 -13.12 -2.52 -15.57
N LYS A 96 -12.81 -1.58 -14.70
CA LYS A 96 -13.58 -0.34 -14.56
C LYS A 96 -12.70 0.83 -14.17
N ILE A 97 -13.16 2.03 -14.47
CA ILE A 97 -12.54 3.28 -14.02
C ILE A 97 -13.48 3.89 -12.99
N THR A 98 -12.98 4.18 -11.79
CA THR A 98 -13.77 4.81 -10.73
C THR A 98 -13.27 6.21 -10.44
N ARG A 99 -14.18 7.13 -10.11
CA ARG A 99 -13.81 8.52 -9.82
C ARG A 99 -12.85 8.66 -8.65
N ASN A 100 -12.91 7.74 -7.69
CA ASN A 100 -12.07 7.78 -6.49
C ASN A 100 -10.72 7.09 -6.68
N SER A 101 -10.47 6.50 -7.84
CA SER A 101 -9.20 5.82 -8.10
C SER A 101 -8.10 6.81 -8.47
N GLN A 102 -6.87 6.34 -8.31
CA GLN A 102 -5.71 7.02 -8.86
C GLN A 102 -5.46 6.53 -10.29
N ILE A 103 -4.80 7.33 -11.09
CA ILE A 103 -4.52 7.02 -12.48
C ILE A 103 -3.02 7.03 -12.72
N ARG A 104 -2.54 5.98 -13.33
CA ARG A 104 -1.17 5.88 -13.83
C ARG A 104 -1.22 6.02 -15.34
N VAL A 105 -0.49 7.00 -15.86
CA VAL A 105 -0.40 7.21 -17.31
C VAL A 105 0.76 6.39 -17.86
N VAL A 106 0.45 5.46 -18.75
CA VAL A 106 1.44 4.58 -19.38
C VAL A 106 1.54 4.91 -20.86
N ARG A 107 2.75 5.18 -21.32
CA ARG A 107 3.03 5.51 -22.73
C ARG A 107 4.13 4.59 -23.24
N ASP A 108 3.82 3.81 -24.27
CA ASP A 108 4.77 2.84 -24.85
C ASP A 108 5.34 1.87 -23.81
N GLY A 109 4.47 1.42 -22.89
CA GLY A 109 4.88 0.50 -21.83
C GLY A 109 5.62 1.12 -20.64
N ILE A 110 5.80 2.44 -20.66
CA ILE A 110 6.52 3.18 -19.62
C ILE A 110 5.58 4.08 -18.86
N VAL A 111 5.67 4.05 -17.53
CA VAL A 111 4.90 4.95 -16.66
C VAL A 111 5.48 6.36 -16.77
N VAL A 112 4.70 7.30 -17.29
CA VAL A 112 5.14 8.69 -17.45
C VAL A 112 4.62 9.60 -16.35
N SER A 113 3.51 9.24 -15.69
CA SER A 113 2.97 10.01 -14.57
C SER A 113 1.99 9.18 -13.75
N GLU A 114 1.78 9.62 -12.51
CA GLU A 114 0.71 9.13 -11.65
C GLU A 114 -0.04 10.35 -11.13
N ASP A 115 -1.36 10.28 -11.13
CA ASP A 115 -2.22 11.40 -10.76
C ASP A 115 -3.57 10.89 -10.24
N SER A 116 -4.41 11.81 -9.84
CA SER A 116 -5.77 11.52 -9.39
C SER A 116 -6.78 12.02 -10.41
N ILE A 117 -7.97 11.43 -10.41
CA ILE A 117 -9.04 11.86 -11.30
C ILE A 117 -9.68 13.13 -10.74
N ALA A 118 -9.67 14.21 -11.55
CA ALA A 118 -10.37 15.44 -11.22
C ALA A 118 -11.85 15.35 -11.67
N SER A 119 -12.09 14.71 -12.82
CA SER A 119 -13.46 14.54 -13.35
C SER A 119 -13.57 13.25 -14.13
N LEU A 120 -14.72 12.60 -14.01
CA LEU A 120 -15.08 11.41 -14.79
C LEU A 120 -16.49 11.62 -15.32
N LYS A 121 -16.60 11.65 -16.66
CA LYS A 121 -17.87 11.92 -17.34
C LYS A 121 -18.14 10.94 -18.46
N ARG A 122 -19.42 10.63 -18.65
CA ARG A 122 -19.94 9.97 -19.85
C ARG A 122 -20.88 10.95 -20.54
N PHE A 123 -20.53 11.31 -21.78
CA PHE A 123 -21.22 12.38 -22.51
C PHE A 123 -21.09 13.69 -21.72
N LYS A 124 -22.18 14.24 -21.20
CA LYS A 124 -22.16 15.47 -20.40
C LYS A 124 -22.40 15.22 -18.91
N ASP A 125 -22.61 13.97 -18.53
CA ASP A 125 -22.97 13.61 -17.16
C ASP A 125 -21.78 13.14 -16.33
N ASP A 126 -21.67 13.65 -15.11
CA ASP A 126 -20.71 13.15 -14.14
C ASP A 126 -21.13 11.74 -13.69
N VAL A 127 -20.18 10.82 -13.67
CA VAL A 127 -20.43 9.44 -13.25
C VAL A 127 -19.42 9.02 -12.19
N LYS A 128 -19.79 8.03 -11.41
CA LYS A 128 -18.91 7.51 -10.36
C LYS A 128 -17.97 6.43 -10.87
N GLU A 129 -18.39 5.68 -11.87
CA GLU A 129 -17.58 4.63 -12.49
C GLU A 129 -18.02 4.37 -13.92
N VAL A 130 -17.09 3.81 -14.72
CA VAL A 130 -17.33 3.40 -16.10
C VAL A 130 -16.77 1.99 -16.27
N GLN A 131 -17.61 1.09 -16.77
CA GLN A 131 -17.26 -0.32 -17.00
C GLN A 131 -16.51 -0.47 -18.33
N SER A 132 -15.83 -1.61 -18.50
CA SER A 132 -15.20 -1.96 -19.78
C SER A 132 -16.22 -1.99 -20.92
N GLY A 133 -15.77 -1.58 -22.09
CA GLY A 133 -16.63 -1.50 -23.28
C GLY A 133 -17.35 -0.16 -23.45
N TYR A 134 -17.16 0.78 -22.54
CA TYR A 134 -17.78 2.11 -22.60
C TYR A 134 -16.74 3.22 -22.74
N GLU A 135 -17.12 4.29 -23.39
CA GLU A 135 -16.29 5.48 -23.53
C GLU A 135 -16.55 6.45 -22.37
N CYS A 136 -15.54 7.22 -22.02
CA CYS A 136 -15.65 8.24 -20.99
C CYS A 136 -14.64 9.37 -21.19
N GLY A 137 -14.88 10.50 -20.55
CA GLY A 137 -13.94 11.60 -20.46
C GLY A 137 -13.28 11.63 -19.09
N ILE A 138 -11.98 11.56 -19.05
CA ILE A 138 -11.19 11.57 -17.81
C ILE A 138 -10.37 12.83 -17.74
N GLY A 139 -10.58 13.63 -16.70
CA GLY A 139 -9.75 14.79 -16.39
C GLY A 139 -8.85 14.48 -15.22
N LEU A 140 -7.56 14.75 -15.36
CA LEU A 140 -6.57 14.55 -14.30
C LEU A 140 -6.31 15.87 -13.56
N GLU A 141 -5.94 15.77 -12.28
CA GLU A 141 -5.77 16.96 -11.44
C GLU A 141 -4.53 17.78 -11.80
N LYS A 142 -3.42 17.13 -12.09
CA LYS A 142 -2.12 17.80 -12.27
C LYS A 142 -1.49 17.58 -13.63
N PHE A 143 -1.63 16.38 -14.18
CA PHE A 143 -0.98 16.01 -15.43
C PHE A 143 -1.79 16.47 -16.63
N ASN A 144 -1.18 17.31 -17.49
CA ASN A 144 -1.83 17.90 -18.66
C ASN A 144 -1.24 17.46 -19.99
N ASP A 145 -0.23 16.58 -19.98
CA ASP A 145 0.44 16.11 -21.21
C ASP A 145 -0.09 14.76 -21.69
N ILE A 146 -1.41 14.62 -21.66
CA ILE A 146 -2.08 13.39 -22.13
C ILE A 146 -2.04 13.39 -23.65
N LYS A 147 -1.72 12.23 -24.25
CA LYS A 147 -1.65 12.04 -25.69
C LYS A 147 -2.50 10.87 -26.14
N GLU A 148 -2.96 10.90 -27.37
CA GLU A 148 -3.67 9.77 -27.95
C GLU A 148 -2.78 8.52 -27.93
N GLY A 149 -3.38 7.38 -27.59
CA GLY A 149 -2.67 6.11 -27.44
C GLY A 149 -2.14 5.84 -26.04
N ASP A 150 -2.18 6.82 -25.14
CA ASP A 150 -1.81 6.60 -23.74
C ASP A 150 -2.78 5.63 -23.07
N ILE A 151 -2.28 4.83 -22.16
CA ILE A 151 -3.10 3.94 -21.34
C ILE A 151 -3.24 4.56 -19.96
N LEU A 152 -4.47 4.72 -19.52
CA LEU A 152 -4.78 5.18 -18.17
C LEU A 152 -5.14 3.98 -17.31
N GLU A 153 -4.27 3.64 -16.38
CA GLU A 153 -4.46 2.51 -15.49
C GLU A 153 -5.01 2.99 -14.16
N ALA A 154 -6.23 2.57 -13.84
CA ALA A 154 -6.89 2.94 -12.58
C ALA A 154 -6.49 1.98 -11.49
N PHE A 155 -6.06 2.52 -10.35
CA PHE A 155 -5.70 1.70 -9.20
C PHE A 155 -6.08 2.39 -7.90
N VAL A 156 -6.19 1.58 -6.85
CA VAL A 156 -6.44 2.07 -5.49
C VAL A 156 -5.45 1.39 -4.54
N MET A 157 -5.20 2.04 -3.42
CA MET A 157 -4.43 1.44 -2.33
C MET A 157 -5.41 0.80 -1.36
N GLU A 158 -5.28 -0.50 -1.17
CA GLU A 158 -6.15 -1.29 -0.30
C GLU A 158 -5.41 -1.73 0.95
N GLU A 159 -6.00 -1.48 2.11
CA GLU A 159 -5.46 -1.96 3.38
C GLU A 159 -5.63 -3.48 3.47
N TYR A 160 -4.59 -4.17 3.92
CA TYR A 160 -4.63 -5.61 4.10
C TYR A 160 -3.97 -6.03 5.40
N LYS A 161 -4.32 -7.23 5.86
CA LYS A 161 -3.72 -7.88 7.02
C LYS A 161 -3.06 -9.18 6.59
N ASP A 162 -1.87 -9.41 7.14
CA ASP A 162 -1.17 -10.68 6.96
C ASP A 162 -1.84 -11.79 7.79
#